data_dd0bbe26648855a02583776a4c2d2c04
#
_entry.id   dd0bbe26648855a02583776a4c2d2c04
#
_cell.length_a   1.000
_cell.length_b   1.000
_cell.length_c   1.000
_cell.angle_alpha   90.00
_cell.angle_beta   90.00
_cell.angle_gamma   90.00
#
_symmetry.space_group_name_H-M   'P 1'
#
loop_
_entity.id
_entity.type
_entity.pdbx_description
1 polymer ?
#
loop_
_entity_poly.entity_id
_entity_poly.type
_entity_poly.pdbx_seq_one_letter_code
_entity_poly.pdbx_strand_id
1 'polypeptide(L)'
;MIIGKLIETLTLLVIYPHNHPHITSNECLLQSYIGTYGSQDVFTPSELCVNSFTSTADVPSIHVHPGTELVWVEQAALEQHLTDYPFSLTSLQRYLATLPDTTYGTQADGQQPLSGPFDTRPLHHTSISALLSLPPAYIRQLTLVLPPTWRIYVLPSKPFPFLPVPEPAIARVREILSTLRFNPNVAKIVCNISLPQVRNDIRFLTGEDGKSGIMSRHSFSSGALVAAEWLRVRFEETGAKCELRPFQPGFAPNVIWYVIEFISPLSRMNPTRHYSRYPAIEDTTETVLISAHYDSRGSLGSVRAPGGNDDGSGVTGLLAIARTIKRLGVKFRSNVELVAFAGEEQGLVGSKHYARTFVGLHVFRNLKFLCRGNARGGQKLNPDDTS
;
A
#
# COMPACT_ATOMS: atom_id res chain seq x y z
N MET A 1 -29.61 -13.82 -33.83
CA MET A 1 -29.16 -12.91 -32.76
C MET A 1 -29.23 -13.69 -31.46
N ILE A 2 -28.14 -14.33 -31.06
CA ILE A 2 -28.05 -15.14 -29.84
C ILE A 2 -27.67 -14.16 -28.73
N ILE A 3 -28.65 -13.82 -27.89
CA ILE A 3 -28.38 -13.04 -26.65
C ILE A 3 -27.75 -14.04 -25.67
N GLY A 4 -26.43 -14.05 -25.64
CA GLY A 4 -25.70 -14.73 -24.60
C GLY A 4 -26.00 -14.08 -23.28
N LYS A 5 -26.79 -14.73 -22.43
CA LYS A 5 -26.96 -14.37 -21.03
C LYS A 5 -25.57 -14.47 -20.39
N LEU A 6 -24.94 -13.34 -20.04
CA LEU A 6 -23.76 -13.38 -19.17
C LEU A 6 -24.21 -14.05 -17.87
N ILE A 7 -23.77 -15.27 -17.67
CA ILE A 7 -23.85 -15.93 -16.36
C ILE A 7 -22.79 -15.22 -15.53
N GLU A 8 -23.22 -14.28 -14.70
CA GLU A 8 -22.37 -13.66 -13.68
C GLU A 8 -21.93 -14.77 -12.74
N THR A 9 -20.68 -15.20 -12.87
CA THR A 9 -20.10 -16.24 -12.03
C THR A 9 -19.91 -15.66 -10.62
N LEU A 10 -20.62 -16.26 -9.66
CA LEU A 10 -20.43 -15.99 -8.25
C LEU A 10 -18.98 -16.26 -7.87
N THR A 11 -18.32 -15.31 -7.25
CA THR A 11 -16.96 -15.49 -6.74
C THR A 11 -17.03 -16.22 -5.41
N LEU A 12 -16.38 -17.38 -5.32
CA LEU A 12 -16.20 -18.10 -4.06
C LEU A 12 -15.07 -17.48 -3.26
N LEU A 13 -15.29 -17.36 -1.97
CA LEU A 13 -14.31 -16.81 -1.03
C LEU A 13 -14.03 -17.86 0.05
N VAL A 14 -12.74 -18.08 0.32
CA VAL A 14 -12.25 -18.96 1.39
C VAL A 14 -11.30 -18.16 2.27
N ILE A 15 -11.47 -18.26 3.59
CA ILE A 15 -10.69 -17.53 4.57
C ILE A 15 -10.13 -18.52 5.58
N TYR A 16 -8.80 -18.47 5.79
CA TYR A 16 -8.10 -19.28 6.79
C TYR A 16 -7.29 -18.42 7.73
N PRO A 17 -7.08 -18.85 8.97
CA PRO A 17 -6.05 -18.27 9.82
C PRO A 17 -4.68 -18.33 9.13
N HIS A 18 -3.89 -17.28 9.30
CA HIS A 18 -2.55 -17.22 8.72
C HIS A 18 -1.69 -18.43 9.16
N ASN A 19 -0.92 -18.98 8.21
CA ASN A 19 -0.11 -20.19 8.38
C ASN A 19 -0.91 -21.50 8.66
N HIS A 20 -2.18 -21.55 8.27
CA HIS A 20 -2.96 -22.77 8.42
C HIS A 20 -2.36 -23.92 7.55
N PRO A 21 -2.18 -25.15 8.09
CA PRO A 21 -1.50 -26.24 7.39
C PRO A 21 -2.13 -26.61 6.02
N HIS A 22 -3.43 -26.46 5.87
CA HIS A 22 -4.14 -26.75 4.61
C HIS A 22 -3.75 -25.79 3.48
N ILE A 23 -3.22 -24.61 3.76
CA ILE A 23 -2.82 -23.65 2.74
C ILE A 23 -1.61 -24.18 1.95
N THR A 24 -0.57 -24.60 2.67
CA THR A 24 0.69 -25.05 2.05
C THR A 24 0.60 -26.39 1.35
N SER A 25 -0.41 -27.21 1.69
CA SER A 25 -0.64 -28.53 1.11
C SER A 25 -1.54 -28.51 -0.12
N ASN A 26 -2.13 -27.37 -0.47
CA ASN A 26 -3.11 -27.29 -1.55
C ASN A 26 -2.70 -26.27 -2.63
N GLU A 27 -2.18 -26.79 -3.74
CA GLU A 27 -1.64 -25.96 -4.83
C GLU A 27 -2.72 -25.06 -5.46
N CYS A 28 -3.97 -25.50 -5.60
CA CYS A 28 -5.01 -24.67 -6.18
C CYS A 28 -5.41 -23.51 -5.26
N LEU A 29 -5.31 -23.67 -3.94
CA LEU A 29 -5.46 -22.57 -3.00
C LEU A 29 -4.33 -21.55 -3.14
N LEU A 30 -3.08 -22.02 -3.22
CA LEU A 30 -1.91 -21.14 -3.40
C LEU A 30 -2.03 -20.29 -4.68
N GLN A 31 -2.63 -20.80 -5.73
CA GLN A 31 -2.88 -20.07 -6.98
C GLN A 31 -4.05 -19.08 -6.90
N SER A 32 -4.90 -19.22 -5.91
CA SER A 32 -6.12 -18.40 -5.71
C SER A 32 -5.98 -17.35 -4.59
N TYR A 33 -4.76 -17.12 -4.11
CA TYR A 33 -4.47 -16.21 -3.01
C TYR A 33 -4.77 -14.76 -3.37
N ILE A 34 -5.43 -14.04 -2.46
CA ILE A 34 -5.78 -12.62 -2.58
C ILE A 34 -4.90 -11.75 -1.68
N GLY A 35 -4.55 -12.24 -0.52
CA GLY A 35 -3.73 -11.51 0.44
C GLY A 35 -3.91 -11.99 1.87
N THR A 36 -3.03 -11.52 2.75
CA THR A 36 -3.15 -11.68 4.20
C THR A 36 -3.63 -10.35 4.79
N TYR A 37 -4.69 -10.42 5.60
CA TYR A 37 -5.32 -9.27 6.24
C TYR A 37 -5.48 -9.59 7.73
N GLY A 38 -4.83 -8.81 8.58
CA GLY A 38 -4.72 -9.13 10.00
C GLY A 38 -4.07 -10.50 10.22
N SER A 39 -4.81 -11.42 10.81
CA SER A 39 -4.40 -12.81 11.04
C SER A 39 -5.06 -13.80 10.08
N GLN A 40 -5.62 -13.34 8.95
CA GLN A 40 -6.38 -14.17 8.03
C GLN A 40 -5.77 -14.13 6.63
N ASP A 41 -5.68 -15.29 5.99
CA ASP A 41 -5.36 -15.44 4.57
C ASP A 41 -6.64 -15.61 3.76
N VAL A 42 -6.78 -14.83 2.70
CA VAL A 42 -7.98 -14.75 1.87
C VAL A 42 -7.69 -15.31 0.47
N PHE A 43 -8.59 -16.16 -0.02
CA PHE A 43 -8.48 -16.85 -1.29
C PHE A 43 -9.78 -16.74 -2.08
N THR A 44 -9.67 -16.74 -3.42
CA THR A 44 -10.82 -16.83 -4.35
C THR A 44 -10.66 -18.05 -5.26
N PRO A 45 -10.80 -19.26 -4.72
CA PRO A 45 -10.66 -20.49 -5.49
C PRO A 45 -11.83 -20.70 -6.45
N SER A 46 -11.61 -21.54 -7.48
CA SER A 46 -12.70 -22.06 -8.29
C SER A 46 -13.52 -23.12 -7.53
N GLU A 47 -14.74 -23.37 -7.98
CA GLU A 47 -15.58 -24.45 -7.40
C GLU A 47 -14.89 -25.81 -7.45
N LEU A 48 -14.19 -26.11 -8.54
CA LEU A 48 -13.42 -27.36 -8.67
C LEU A 48 -12.33 -27.47 -7.60
N CYS A 49 -11.67 -26.35 -7.29
CA CYS A 49 -10.66 -26.29 -6.24
C CYS A 49 -11.29 -26.56 -4.86
N VAL A 50 -12.41 -25.90 -4.56
CA VAL A 50 -13.11 -26.08 -3.28
C VAL A 50 -13.56 -27.52 -3.12
N ASN A 51 -14.17 -28.10 -4.14
CA ASN A 51 -14.66 -29.49 -4.13
C ASN A 51 -13.54 -30.51 -3.92
N SER A 52 -12.27 -30.17 -4.25
CA SER A 52 -11.13 -31.08 -4.06
C SER A 52 -10.72 -31.25 -2.60
N PHE A 53 -11.08 -30.33 -1.70
CA PHE A 53 -10.69 -30.37 -0.29
C PHE A 53 -11.84 -30.27 0.72
N THR A 54 -13.08 -30.01 0.27
CA THR A 54 -14.24 -29.89 1.17
C THR A 54 -14.83 -31.23 1.62
N SER A 55 -14.32 -32.35 1.12
CA SER A 55 -14.78 -33.67 1.58
C SER A 55 -14.48 -34.00 3.05
N THR A 56 -13.73 -33.15 3.77
CA THR A 56 -13.27 -33.40 5.14
C THR A 56 -13.45 -32.24 6.13
N ALA A 57 -13.87 -31.07 5.69
CA ALA A 57 -14.04 -29.91 6.59
C ALA A 57 -15.14 -28.98 6.05
N ASP A 58 -16.01 -28.50 6.95
CA ASP A 58 -16.93 -27.40 6.68
C ASP A 58 -16.16 -26.12 6.41
N VAL A 59 -15.76 -25.91 5.16
CA VAL A 59 -15.15 -24.64 4.74
C VAL A 59 -16.30 -23.69 4.41
N PRO A 60 -16.50 -22.60 5.17
CA PRO A 60 -17.52 -21.64 4.84
C PRO A 60 -17.17 -20.96 3.51
N SER A 61 -17.87 -21.34 2.47
CA SER A 61 -17.82 -20.65 1.18
C SER A 61 -18.77 -19.45 1.22
N ILE A 62 -18.25 -18.29 0.89
CA ILE A 62 -19.01 -17.05 0.87
C ILE A 62 -19.17 -16.59 -0.57
N HIS A 63 -20.39 -16.27 -0.96
CA HIS A 63 -20.70 -15.75 -2.29
C HIS A 63 -20.62 -14.23 -2.30
N VAL A 64 -19.89 -13.67 -3.26
CA VAL A 64 -19.72 -12.23 -3.44
C VAL A 64 -20.64 -11.75 -4.55
N HIS A 65 -21.35 -10.65 -4.33
CA HIS A 65 -22.23 -10.07 -5.33
C HIS A 65 -21.45 -9.48 -6.51
N PRO A 66 -21.91 -9.71 -7.74
CA PRO A 66 -21.33 -9.07 -8.92
C PRO A 66 -21.36 -7.54 -8.81
N GLY A 67 -20.32 -6.88 -9.32
CA GLY A 67 -20.25 -5.42 -9.32
C GLY A 67 -19.85 -4.78 -7.99
N THR A 68 -19.50 -5.60 -6.99
CA THR A 68 -18.94 -5.14 -5.71
C THR A 68 -17.44 -5.45 -5.61
N GLU A 69 -16.75 -4.70 -4.77
CA GLU A 69 -15.36 -4.94 -4.39
C GLU A 69 -15.29 -5.44 -2.95
N LEU A 70 -14.33 -6.29 -2.68
CA LEU A 70 -14.06 -6.79 -1.34
C LEU A 70 -13.22 -5.77 -0.57
N VAL A 71 -13.64 -5.48 0.64
CA VAL A 71 -12.99 -4.51 1.52
C VAL A 71 -12.80 -5.13 2.91
N TRP A 72 -11.56 -5.20 3.35
CA TRP A 72 -11.20 -5.56 4.72
C TRP A 72 -11.09 -4.29 5.57
N VAL A 73 -11.79 -4.27 6.68
CA VAL A 73 -11.71 -3.19 7.67
C VAL A 73 -11.18 -3.78 8.96
N GLU A 74 -10.16 -3.20 9.55
CA GLU A 74 -9.61 -3.66 10.81
C GLU A 74 -9.16 -2.53 11.72
N GLN A 75 -9.14 -2.78 13.00
CA GLN A 75 -8.55 -1.87 13.98
C GLN A 75 -7.02 -1.94 13.85
N ALA A 76 -6.38 -0.79 13.72
CA ALA A 76 -4.93 -0.71 13.80
C ALA A 76 -4.47 -1.22 15.19
N ALA A 77 -3.35 -1.96 15.20
CA ALA A 77 -2.73 -2.41 16.45
C ALA A 77 -2.13 -1.20 17.18
N LEU A 78 -2.91 -0.55 18.01
CA LEU A 78 -2.53 0.56 18.89
C LEU A 78 -2.52 0.09 20.35
N GLU A 79 -1.78 0.82 21.18
CA GLU A 79 -1.86 0.63 22.62
C GLU A 79 -3.32 0.89 23.08
N GLN A 80 -3.87 0.02 23.92
CA GLN A 80 -5.29 0.05 24.32
C GLN A 80 -5.76 1.41 24.86
N HIS A 81 -4.88 2.15 25.56
CA HIS A 81 -5.20 3.45 26.11
C HIS A 81 -5.23 4.60 25.07
N LEU A 82 -4.80 4.34 23.82
CA LEU A 82 -4.88 5.30 22.72
C LEU A 82 -6.06 5.06 21.80
N THR A 83 -6.91 4.08 22.11
CA THR A 83 -8.05 3.72 21.27
C THR A 83 -9.33 4.34 21.80
N ASP A 84 -9.65 5.57 21.39
CA ASP A 84 -10.93 6.22 21.68
C ASP A 84 -12.12 5.55 20.98
N TYR A 85 -11.85 4.80 19.90
CA TYR A 85 -12.86 4.15 19.06
C TYR A 85 -12.54 2.66 18.86
N PRO A 86 -12.86 1.79 19.81
CA PRO A 86 -12.65 0.35 19.68
C PRO A 86 -13.49 -0.21 18.54
N PHE A 87 -12.94 -1.19 17.83
CA PHE A 87 -13.68 -1.88 16.77
C PHE A 87 -14.87 -2.62 17.36
N SER A 88 -16.02 -2.45 16.74
CA SER A 88 -17.19 -3.31 16.96
C SER A 88 -18.03 -3.37 15.69
N LEU A 89 -18.68 -4.52 15.44
CA LEU A 89 -19.58 -4.68 14.31
C LEU A 89 -20.73 -3.67 14.34
N THR A 90 -21.29 -3.38 15.51
CA THR A 90 -22.36 -2.38 15.69
C THR A 90 -21.88 -0.98 15.29
N SER A 91 -20.65 -0.61 15.67
CA SER A 91 -20.06 0.67 15.24
C SER A 91 -19.84 0.70 13.75
N LEU A 92 -19.29 -0.37 13.17
CA LEU A 92 -19.10 -0.48 11.72
C LEU A 92 -20.42 -0.33 10.95
N GLN A 93 -21.46 -1.06 11.35
CA GLN A 93 -22.79 -0.96 10.75
C GLN A 93 -23.39 0.45 10.86
N ARG A 94 -23.17 1.13 11.99
CA ARG A 94 -23.59 2.53 12.16
C ARG A 94 -22.88 3.45 11.17
N TYR A 95 -21.57 3.31 11.00
CA TYR A 95 -20.82 4.10 10.01
C TYR A 95 -21.25 3.80 8.58
N LEU A 96 -21.47 2.54 8.23
CA LEU A 96 -21.98 2.15 6.93
C LEU A 96 -23.37 2.76 6.64
N ALA A 97 -24.22 2.84 7.65
CA ALA A 97 -25.55 3.46 7.52
C ALA A 97 -25.49 4.98 7.30
N THR A 98 -24.36 5.64 7.54
CA THR A 98 -24.16 7.08 7.23
C THR A 98 -23.70 7.33 5.80
N LEU A 99 -23.36 6.27 5.06
CA LEU A 99 -22.97 6.43 3.66
C LEU A 99 -24.19 6.90 2.84
N PRO A 100 -24.04 7.93 2.00
CA PRO A 100 -25.13 8.40 1.19
C PRO A 100 -25.57 7.33 0.20
N ASP A 101 -26.88 7.24 0.01
CA ASP A 101 -27.44 6.33 -0.98
C ASP A 101 -27.07 6.81 -2.39
N THR A 102 -26.11 6.14 -3.03
CA THR A 102 -25.60 6.53 -4.34
C THR A 102 -26.48 6.04 -5.51
N THR A 103 -27.67 5.56 -5.23
CA THR A 103 -28.62 5.09 -6.23
C THR A 103 -29.27 6.21 -7.06
N TYR A 104 -28.86 7.48 -6.91
CA TYR A 104 -29.21 8.54 -7.86
C TYR A 104 -28.40 8.44 -9.17
N GLY A 105 -28.56 7.34 -9.88
CA GLY A 105 -28.34 7.30 -11.32
C GLY A 105 -29.49 8.05 -11.97
N THR A 106 -29.18 9.05 -12.79
CA THR A 106 -30.13 9.77 -13.65
C THR A 106 -31.09 8.76 -14.28
N GLN A 107 -32.38 8.89 -13.98
CA GLN A 107 -33.47 8.20 -14.67
C GLN A 107 -33.43 8.60 -16.13
N ALA A 108 -32.87 7.77 -16.98
CA ALA A 108 -33.23 7.69 -18.36
C ALA A 108 -34.01 6.36 -18.49
N ASP A 109 -35.29 6.52 -18.83
CA ASP A 109 -36.21 5.44 -19.17
C ASP A 109 -36.62 4.43 -18.09
N GLY A 110 -37.69 4.74 -17.36
CA GLY A 110 -38.82 3.87 -16.99
C GLY A 110 -38.54 2.50 -16.32
N GLN A 111 -37.30 2.13 -16.00
CA GLN A 111 -36.99 0.91 -15.31
C GLN A 111 -36.94 1.15 -13.79
N GLN A 112 -37.71 0.33 -13.05
CA GLN A 112 -37.67 0.33 -11.59
C GLN A 112 -36.24 0.13 -11.09
N PRO A 113 -35.80 0.86 -10.05
CA PRO A 113 -34.49 0.63 -9.43
C PRO A 113 -34.43 -0.80 -8.90
N LEU A 114 -33.48 -1.58 -9.42
CA LEU A 114 -33.16 -2.95 -8.97
C LEU A 114 -32.40 -2.98 -7.64
N SER A 115 -32.53 -1.96 -6.82
CA SER A 115 -31.78 -1.86 -5.54
C SER A 115 -32.74 -1.69 -4.38
N GLY A 116 -33.03 -2.79 -3.73
CA GLY A 116 -33.30 -2.79 -2.30
C GLY A 116 -32.08 -2.23 -1.54
N PRO A 117 -32.22 -1.89 -0.25
CA PRO A 117 -31.11 -1.38 0.53
C PRO A 117 -29.92 -2.36 0.42
N PHE A 118 -28.77 -1.82 0.04
CA PHE A 118 -27.54 -2.60 -0.14
C PHE A 118 -27.24 -3.38 1.16
N ASP A 119 -27.00 -4.69 1.04
CA ASP A 119 -26.69 -5.52 2.19
C ASP A 119 -25.31 -5.19 2.73
N THR A 120 -25.26 -4.42 3.80
CA THR A 120 -24.04 -4.01 4.50
C THR A 120 -23.57 -5.04 5.53
N ARG A 121 -24.14 -6.25 5.51
CA ARG A 121 -23.69 -7.30 6.45
C ARG A 121 -22.26 -7.75 6.09
N PRO A 122 -21.41 -7.93 7.11
CA PRO A 122 -20.07 -8.42 6.87
C PRO A 122 -20.11 -9.86 6.38
N LEU A 123 -19.31 -10.16 5.36
CA LEU A 123 -19.12 -11.51 4.85
C LEU A 123 -18.35 -12.39 5.85
N HIS A 124 -17.43 -11.77 6.59
CA HIS A 124 -16.65 -12.40 7.64
C HIS A 124 -16.29 -11.34 8.68
N HIS A 125 -16.10 -11.75 9.93
CA HIS A 125 -15.62 -10.86 10.99
C HIS A 125 -14.83 -11.58 12.08
N THR A 126 -13.97 -10.82 12.72
CA THR A 126 -13.27 -11.18 13.96
C THR A 126 -13.61 -10.17 15.04
N SER A 127 -12.99 -10.27 16.20
CA SER A 127 -13.15 -9.26 17.28
C SER A 127 -12.61 -7.87 16.90
N ILE A 128 -11.73 -7.76 15.91
CA ILE A 128 -11.03 -6.52 15.54
C ILE A 128 -11.10 -6.19 14.04
N SER A 129 -11.81 -6.99 13.25
CA SER A 129 -11.87 -6.79 11.80
C SER A 129 -13.15 -7.32 11.17
N ALA A 130 -13.46 -6.86 9.97
CA ALA A 130 -14.55 -7.39 9.16
C ALA A 130 -14.20 -7.33 7.66
N LEU A 131 -14.72 -8.28 6.89
CA LEU A 131 -14.70 -8.30 5.44
C LEU A 131 -16.07 -7.91 4.92
N LEU A 132 -16.11 -6.96 4.01
CA LEU A 132 -17.32 -6.40 3.41
C LEU A 132 -17.29 -6.60 1.89
N SER A 133 -18.46 -6.63 1.27
CA SER A 133 -18.64 -6.52 -0.18
C SER A 133 -19.40 -5.23 -0.45
N LEU A 134 -18.73 -4.25 -1.08
CA LEU A 134 -19.24 -2.89 -1.25
C LEU A 134 -19.16 -2.42 -2.70
N PRO A 135 -20.12 -1.64 -3.19
CA PRO A 135 -19.99 -0.93 -4.46
C PRO A 135 -18.76 0.00 -4.46
N PRO A 136 -18.05 0.16 -5.57
CA PRO A 136 -16.86 1.01 -5.65
C PRO A 136 -17.09 2.47 -5.22
N ALA A 137 -18.31 2.99 -5.41
CA ALA A 137 -18.68 4.34 -4.99
C ALA A 137 -18.63 4.51 -3.47
N TYR A 138 -19.00 3.48 -2.70
CA TYR A 138 -18.98 3.52 -1.24
C TYR A 138 -17.57 3.42 -0.65
N ILE A 139 -16.67 2.72 -1.32
CA ILE A 139 -15.30 2.52 -0.83
C ILE A 139 -14.58 3.86 -0.63
N ARG A 140 -14.75 4.79 -1.59
CA ARG A 140 -14.15 6.13 -1.50
C ARG A 140 -14.67 6.94 -0.31
N GLN A 141 -15.93 6.73 0.05
CA GLN A 141 -16.58 7.44 1.16
C GLN A 141 -16.29 6.79 2.51
N LEU A 142 -16.06 5.48 2.51
CA LEU A 142 -15.82 4.71 3.73
C LEU A 142 -14.64 5.27 4.55
N THR A 143 -13.57 5.71 3.87
CA THR A 143 -12.41 6.34 4.52
C THR A 143 -12.75 7.64 5.24
N LEU A 144 -13.83 8.33 4.84
CA LEU A 144 -14.26 9.59 5.44
C LEU A 144 -15.12 9.39 6.70
N VAL A 145 -15.79 8.24 6.81
CA VAL A 145 -16.73 7.98 7.91
C VAL A 145 -16.16 7.05 8.99
N LEU A 146 -15.13 6.27 8.69
CA LEU A 146 -14.51 5.38 9.67
C LEU A 146 -13.52 6.12 10.56
N PRO A 147 -13.39 5.70 11.84
CA PRO A 147 -12.38 6.26 12.73
C PRO A 147 -10.95 6.17 12.17
N PRO A 148 -10.08 7.13 12.45
CA PRO A 148 -8.70 7.12 11.95
C PRO A 148 -7.86 5.95 12.46
N THR A 149 -8.27 5.32 13.56
CA THR A 149 -7.65 4.11 14.12
C THR A 149 -8.06 2.83 13.40
N TRP A 150 -9.01 2.89 12.46
CA TRP A 150 -9.43 1.74 11.66
C TRP A 150 -8.78 1.80 10.28
N ARG A 151 -8.18 0.71 9.85
CA ARG A 151 -7.56 0.57 8.54
C ARG A 151 -8.50 -0.09 7.56
N ILE A 152 -8.38 0.32 6.31
CA ILE A 152 -9.18 -0.19 5.19
C ILE A 152 -8.23 -0.75 4.16
N TYR A 153 -8.55 -1.93 3.66
CA TYR A 153 -7.82 -2.59 2.58
C TYR A 153 -8.79 -3.00 1.49
N VAL A 154 -8.65 -2.42 0.31
CA VAL A 154 -9.37 -2.92 -0.86
C VAL A 154 -8.65 -4.17 -1.36
N LEU A 155 -9.37 -5.27 -1.44
CA LEU A 155 -8.79 -6.53 -1.88
C LEU A 155 -8.58 -6.52 -3.39
N PRO A 156 -7.54 -7.20 -3.88
CA PRO A 156 -7.34 -7.37 -5.32
C PRO A 156 -8.52 -8.06 -5.99
N SER A 157 -8.93 -7.58 -7.15
CA SER A 157 -9.99 -8.19 -7.96
C SER A 157 -9.59 -9.53 -8.62
N LYS A 158 -8.28 -9.81 -8.65
CA LYS A 158 -7.73 -11.05 -9.23
C LYS A 158 -6.75 -11.67 -8.26
N PRO A 159 -6.77 -13.00 -8.11
CA PRO A 159 -5.80 -13.70 -7.30
C PRO A 159 -4.40 -13.60 -7.91
N PHE A 160 -3.41 -13.82 -7.08
CA PHE A 160 -2.00 -13.98 -7.47
C PHE A 160 -1.40 -15.17 -6.72
N PRO A 161 -0.39 -15.86 -7.28
CA PRO A 161 0.22 -16.99 -6.61
C PRO A 161 0.81 -16.59 -5.26
N PHE A 162 0.55 -17.37 -4.22
CA PHE A 162 1.21 -17.23 -2.94
C PHE A 162 2.68 -17.64 -3.10
N LEU A 163 3.58 -16.71 -2.93
CA LEU A 163 5.02 -16.93 -3.00
C LEU A 163 5.62 -16.72 -1.60
N PRO A 164 5.94 -17.80 -0.89
CA PRO A 164 6.62 -17.67 0.40
C PRO A 164 7.99 -17.02 0.21
N VAL A 165 8.40 -16.23 1.20
CA VAL A 165 9.74 -15.63 1.18
C VAL A 165 10.78 -16.76 1.20
N PRO A 166 11.69 -16.85 0.21
CA PRO A 166 12.68 -17.92 0.15
C PRO A 166 13.59 -17.89 1.39
N GLU A 167 13.85 -19.06 1.99
CA GLU A 167 14.72 -19.16 3.18
C GLU A 167 16.11 -18.50 2.99
N PRO A 168 16.76 -18.54 1.81
CA PRO A 168 17.99 -17.80 1.61
C PRO A 168 17.85 -16.28 1.79
N ALA A 169 16.69 -15.70 1.47
CA ALA A 169 16.43 -14.28 1.68
C ALA A 169 16.26 -13.97 3.18
N ILE A 170 15.57 -14.85 3.92
CA ILE A 170 15.41 -14.74 5.38
C ILE A 170 16.76 -14.87 6.06
N ALA A 171 17.56 -15.89 5.69
CA ALA A 171 18.89 -16.11 6.23
C ALA A 171 19.80 -14.89 5.98
N ARG A 172 19.73 -14.29 4.79
CA ARG A 172 20.49 -13.09 4.47
C ARG A 172 20.11 -11.89 5.34
N VAL A 173 18.83 -11.69 5.62
CA VAL A 173 18.37 -10.62 6.53
C VAL A 173 18.87 -10.88 7.95
N ARG A 174 18.79 -12.12 8.45
CA ARG A 174 19.33 -12.51 9.77
C ARG A 174 20.84 -12.25 9.85
N GLU A 175 21.60 -12.60 8.82
CA GLU A 175 23.02 -12.32 8.73
C GLU A 175 23.31 -10.80 8.81
N ILE A 176 22.62 -9.99 8.02
CA ILE A 176 22.76 -8.52 8.05
C ILE A 176 22.49 -8.00 9.47
N LEU A 177 21.38 -8.43 10.09
CA LEU A 177 21.02 -7.99 11.44
C LEU A 177 22.06 -8.39 12.49
N SER A 178 22.62 -9.60 12.39
CA SER A 178 23.65 -10.08 13.34
C SER A 178 24.97 -9.32 13.21
N THR A 179 25.26 -8.74 12.04
CA THR A 179 26.49 -8.01 11.76
C THR A 179 26.36 -6.51 11.89
N LEU A 180 25.17 -5.98 12.22
CA LEU A 180 24.96 -4.55 12.39
C LEU A 180 25.88 -3.99 13.49
N ARG A 181 26.63 -2.95 13.14
CA ARG A 181 27.53 -2.21 14.04
C ARG A 181 27.43 -0.74 13.70
N PHE A 182 27.81 0.10 14.67
CA PHE A 182 27.98 1.52 14.42
C PHE A 182 28.97 1.74 13.26
N ASN A 183 28.55 2.54 12.28
CA ASN A 183 29.38 2.86 11.12
C ASN A 183 29.61 4.39 11.08
N PRO A 184 30.87 4.86 11.28
CA PRO A 184 31.18 6.29 11.30
C PRO A 184 30.92 6.99 9.96
N ASN A 185 31.01 6.26 8.83
CA ASN A 185 30.68 6.83 7.53
C ASN A 185 29.18 7.08 7.39
N VAL A 186 28.34 6.16 7.87
CA VAL A 186 26.89 6.34 7.92
C VAL A 186 26.54 7.52 8.84
N ALA A 187 27.18 7.62 10.00
CA ALA A 187 26.98 8.74 10.91
C ALA A 187 27.33 10.09 10.25
N LYS A 188 28.44 10.18 9.51
CA LYS A 188 28.79 11.36 8.73
C LYS A 188 27.74 11.72 7.68
N ILE A 189 27.18 10.73 7.00
CA ILE A 189 26.09 10.94 6.02
C ILE A 189 24.86 11.50 6.72
N VAL A 190 24.44 10.92 7.85
CA VAL A 190 23.27 11.35 8.63
C VAL A 190 23.44 12.77 9.15
N CYS A 191 24.64 13.13 9.66
CA CYS A 191 24.93 14.49 10.13
C CYS A 191 24.87 15.55 9.01
N ASN A 192 24.86 15.16 7.74
CA ASN A 192 24.67 16.06 6.61
C ASN A 192 23.21 16.32 6.23
N ILE A 193 22.24 15.74 6.92
CA ILE A 193 20.83 16.02 6.67
C ILE A 193 20.48 17.43 7.15
N SER A 194 19.88 18.22 6.26
CA SER A 194 19.46 19.59 6.58
C SER A 194 18.09 19.58 7.26
N LEU A 195 18.05 19.70 8.57
CA LEU A 195 16.81 19.80 9.33
C LEU A 195 15.92 21.00 8.92
N PRO A 196 16.46 22.21 8.63
CA PRO A 196 15.65 23.28 8.09
C PRO A 196 14.95 22.93 6.78
N GLN A 197 15.64 22.20 5.88
CA GLN A 197 15.03 21.77 4.62
C GLN A 197 13.93 20.73 4.86
N VAL A 198 14.15 19.74 5.71
CA VAL A 198 13.13 18.76 6.11
C VAL A 198 11.89 19.45 6.68
N ARG A 199 12.09 20.46 7.55
CA ARG A 199 11.00 21.26 8.12
C ARG A 199 10.21 22.01 7.05
N ASN A 200 10.89 22.61 6.07
CA ASN A 200 10.22 23.31 4.98
C ASN A 200 9.42 22.35 4.10
N ASP A 201 9.96 21.17 3.81
CA ASP A 201 9.30 20.15 3.01
C ASP A 201 8.03 19.63 3.70
N ILE A 202 8.09 19.31 4.98
CA ILE A 202 6.92 18.83 5.71
C ILE A 202 5.84 19.90 5.80
N ARG A 203 6.22 21.17 6.02
CA ARG A 203 5.26 22.28 6.06
C ARG A 203 4.57 22.52 4.73
N PHE A 204 5.28 22.29 3.61
CA PHE A 204 4.65 22.31 2.28
C PHE A 204 3.61 21.17 2.15
N LEU A 205 4.00 19.94 2.48
CA LEU A 205 3.13 18.76 2.33
C LEU A 205 1.91 18.80 3.27
N THR A 206 2.04 19.41 4.44
CA THR A 206 0.93 19.56 5.40
C THR A 206 0.05 20.78 5.17
N GLY A 207 0.45 21.66 4.23
CA GLY A 207 -0.23 22.92 3.98
C GLY A 207 0.05 24.01 5.03
N GLU A 208 0.92 23.75 6.01
CA GLU A 208 1.27 24.72 7.05
C GLU A 208 2.09 25.91 6.55
N ASP A 209 2.69 25.80 5.38
CA ASP A 209 3.41 26.91 4.75
C ASP A 209 2.48 28.01 4.21
N GLY A 210 1.18 27.73 4.12
CA GLY A 210 0.15 28.61 3.58
C GLY A 210 0.27 28.88 2.07
N LYS A 211 1.20 28.23 1.36
CA LYS A 211 1.50 28.46 -0.06
C LYS A 211 1.13 27.27 -0.93
N SER A 212 1.24 26.05 -0.42
CA SER A 212 0.97 24.82 -1.19
C SER A 212 -0.50 24.65 -1.57
N GLY A 213 -1.41 25.25 -0.80
CA GLY A 213 -2.85 25.04 -0.97
C GLY A 213 -3.33 23.63 -0.61
N ILE A 214 -2.45 22.81 -0.05
CA ILE A 214 -2.77 21.43 0.35
C ILE A 214 -3.57 21.47 1.65
N MET A 215 -4.82 21.04 1.59
CA MET A 215 -5.65 20.79 2.78
C MET A 215 -5.63 19.31 3.17
N SER A 216 -5.51 18.45 2.17
CA SER A 216 -5.51 17.01 2.33
C SER A 216 -4.69 16.38 1.21
N ARG A 217 -3.90 15.37 1.56
CA ARG A 217 -3.23 14.50 0.58
C ARG A 217 -3.93 13.14 0.44
N HIS A 218 -5.19 13.06 0.87
CA HIS A 218 -5.99 11.86 0.62
C HIS A 218 -5.91 11.48 -0.87
N SER A 219 -5.68 10.21 -1.19
CA SER A 219 -5.34 9.75 -2.55
C SER A 219 -6.31 10.16 -3.65
N PHE A 220 -7.56 10.52 -3.29
CA PHE A 220 -8.58 11.01 -4.22
C PHE A 220 -8.68 12.53 -4.26
N SER A 221 -7.81 13.26 -3.55
CA SER A 221 -7.88 14.72 -3.46
C SER A 221 -6.97 15.39 -4.49
N SER A 222 -7.33 16.63 -4.85
CA SER A 222 -6.44 17.49 -5.65
C SER A 222 -5.13 17.79 -4.95
N GLY A 223 -5.13 17.87 -3.61
CA GLY A 223 -3.90 18.08 -2.83
C GLY A 223 -2.91 16.93 -2.95
N ALA A 224 -3.38 15.69 -3.15
CA ALA A 224 -2.49 14.58 -3.45
C ALA A 224 -1.81 14.73 -4.82
N LEU A 225 -2.53 15.24 -5.83
CA LEU A 225 -1.95 15.52 -7.14
C LEU A 225 -0.91 16.65 -7.08
N VAL A 226 -1.19 17.70 -6.29
CA VAL A 226 -0.22 18.78 -6.04
C VAL A 226 1.03 18.24 -5.35
N ALA A 227 0.85 17.37 -4.36
CA ALA A 227 1.97 16.73 -3.66
C ALA A 227 2.80 15.83 -4.59
N ALA A 228 2.15 15.03 -5.45
CA ALA A 228 2.84 14.17 -6.42
C ALA A 228 3.72 14.97 -7.38
N GLU A 229 3.17 16.04 -7.95
CA GLU A 229 3.91 16.91 -8.88
C GLU A 229 5.05 17.66 -8.16
N TRP A 230 4.81 18.14 -6.94
CA TRP A 230 5.84 18.77 -6.15
C TRP A 230 6.98 17.80 -5.82
N LEU A 231 6.66 16.57 -5.41
CA LEU A 231 7.65 15.52 -5.16
C LEU A 231 8.46 15.21 -6.41
N ARG A 232 7.78 15.07 -7.57
CA ARG A 232 8.48 14.88 -8.85
C ARG A 232 9.54 15.95 -9.08
N VAL A 233 9.15 17.23 -8.94
CA VAL A 233 10.08 18.36 -9.14
C VAL A 233 11.24 18.30 -8.10
N ARG A 234 10.93 18.06 -6.82
CA ARG A 234 11.95 18.00 -5.76
C ARG A 234 12.95 16.86 -5.96
N PHE A 235 12.48 15.71 -6.44
CA PHE A 235 13.37 14.61 -6.77
C PHE A 235 14.19 14.91 -8.04
N GLU A 236 13.62 15.53 -9.05
CA GLU A 236 14.35 15.91 -10.27
C GLU A 236 15.47 16.94 -9.99
N GLU A 237 15.30 17.82 -9.02
CA GLU A 237 16.37 18.71 -8.54
C GLU A 237 17.59 17.94 -8.01
N THR A 238 17.44 16.67 -7.64
CA THR A 238 18.57 15.83 -7.25
C THR A 238 19.34 15.26 -8.45
N GLY A 239 18.94 15.59 -9.67
CA GLY A 239 19.57 15.13 -10.93
C GLY A 239 19.03 13.81 -11.46
N ALA A 240 17.96 13.33 -10.89
CA ALA A 240 17.24 12.15 -11.34
C ALA A 240 16.10 12.53 -12.31
N LYS A 241 15.48 11.53 -12.90
CA LYS A 241 14.17 11.66 -13.54
C LYS A 241 13.11 11.00 -12.68
N CYS A 242 11.90 11.53 -12.74
CA CYS A 242 10.76 10.98 -12.03
C CYS A 242 9.64 10.61 -13.00
N GLU A 243 8.97 9.53 -12.70
CA GLU A 243 7.77 9.09 -13.38
C GLU A 243 6.58 9.18 -12.42
N LEU A 244 5.53 9.85 -12.84
CA LEU A 244 4.23 9.74 -12.19
C LEU A 244 3.51 8.55 -12.81
N ARG A 245 3.42 7.43 -12.09
CA ARG A 245 2.85 6.18 -12.59
C ARG A 245 1.44 5.96 -12.04
N PRO A 246 0.39 6.16 -12.85
CA PRO A 246 -0.96 5.79 -12.50
C PRO A 246 -1.07 4.28 -12.25
N PHE A 247 -1.93 3.87 -11.32
CA PHE A 247 -2.16 2.45 -11.04
C PHE A 247 -3.65 2.08 -10.99
N GLN A 248 -4.50 3.01 -10.62
CA GLN A 248 -5.94 2.81 -10.58
C GLN A 248 -6.67 4.12 -10.84
N PRO A 249 -7.76 4.14 -11.62
CA PRO A 249 -8.54 5.35 -11.86
C PRO A 249 -9.02 6.02 -10.57
N GLY A 250 -8.86 7.34 -10.50
CA GLY A 250 -9.26 8.14 -9.36
C GLY A 250 -8.21 8.28 -8.25
N PHE A 251 -7.19 7.44 -8.23
CA PHE A 251 -6.06 7.58 -7.31
C PHE A 251 -5.02 8.57 -7.84
N ALA A 252 -4.35 9.26 -6.94
CA ALA A 252 -3.12 9.95 -7.27
C ALA A 252 -2.01 8.94 -7.65
N PRO A 253 -1.06 9.28 -8.53
CA PRO A 253 -0.08 8.34 -9.07
C PRO A 253 1.04 8.03 -8.07
N ASN A 254 1.70 6.88 -8.20
CA ASN A 254 2.98 6.65 -7.54
C ASN A 254 4.06 7.58 -8.14
N VAL A 255 4.94 8.12 -7.31
CA VAL A 255 6.10 8.92 -7.74
C VAL A 255 7.33 8.04 -7.67
N ILE A 256 7.83 7.65 -8.84
CA ILE A 256 8.97 6.75 -8.97
C ILE A 256 10.16 7.55 -9.46
N TRP A 257 11.22 7.51 -8.70
CA TRP A 257 12.42 8.25 -8.98
C TRP A 257 13.52 7.32 -9.52
N TYR A 258 14.19 7.75 -10.61
CA TYR A 258 15.24 6.99 -11.26
C TYR A 258 16.30 7.90 -11.86
N VAL A 259 17.55 7.39 -11.99
CA VAL A 259 18.63 8.05 -12.72
C VAL A 259 18.72 7.42 -14.12
N ILE A 260 18.81 8.21 -15.17
CA ILE A 260 19.09 7.69 -16.51
C ILE A 260 20.60 7.57 -16.68
N GLU A 261 21.11 6.37 -16.78
CA GLU A 261 22.42 6.16 -17.38
C GLU A 261 22.31 6.14 -18.90
N PHE A 262 23.13 6.93 -19.57
CA PHE A 262 23.32 6.80 -21.02
C PHE A 262 24.07 5.49 -21.28
N ILE A 263 23.34 4.44 -21.60
CA ILE A 263 23.95 3.20 -22.09
C ILE A 263 24.61 3.51 -23.41
N SER A 264 25.89 3.12 -23.56
CA SER A 264 26.71 3.21 -24.73
C SER A 264 25.94 2.85 -26.02
N PRO A 265 26.18 3.53 -27.16
CA PRO A 265 25.47 3.30 -28.41
C PRO A 265 25.56 1.86 -28.97
N LEU A 266 26.43 1.02 -28.41
CA LEU A 266 26.65 -0.37 -28.84
C LEU A 266 25.57 -1.35 -28.32
N SER A 267 24.73 -0.97 -27.38
CA SER A 267 23.64 -1.85 -26.82
C SER A 267 22.28 -1.67 -27.52
N ARG A 268 22.26 -1.11 -28.76
CA ARG A 268 21.02 -0.81 -29.49
C ARG A 268 20.20 -2.01 -29.96
N MET A 269 20.60 -3.25 -29.67
CA MET A 269 19.90 -4.44 -30.14
C MET A 269 18.77 -4.96 -29.24
N ASN A 270 18.59 -4.39 -28.05
CA ASN A 270 17.43 -4.76 -27.21
C ASN A 270 16.96 -3.54 -26.40
N PRO A 271 15.89 -2.85 -26.81
CA PRO A 271 15.36 -1.69 -26.07
C PRO A 271 14.50 -2.12 -24.88
N THR A 272 14.99 -3.01 -24.04
CA THR A 272 14.47 -3.11 -22.68
C THR A 272 14.88 -1.83 -21.98
N ARG A 273 13.91 -0.91 -21.81
CA ARG A 273 14.09 0.29 -21.00
C ARG A 273 14.45 -0.14 -19.59
N HIS A 274 15.73 -0.20 -19.29
CA HIS A 274 16.21 -0.29 -17.92
C HIS A 274 15.88 1.05 -17.26
N TYR A 275 14.86 1.06 -16.44
CA TYR A 275 14.58 2.17 -15.53
C TYR A 275 15.74 2.24 -14.57
N SER A 276 16.55 3.28 -14.67
CA SER A 276 17.77 3.36 -13.88
C SER A 276 17.46 3.94 -12.51
N ARG A 277 17.50 3.12 -11.56
CA ARG A 277 17.76 3.23 -10.13
C ARG A 277 19.08 3.98 -9.90
N TYR A 278 19.47 4.34 -8.68
CA TYR A 278 20.88 4.59 -8.43
C TYR A 278 21.64 3.31 -8.81
N PRO A 279 22.43 3.34 -9.87
CA PRO A 279 23.07 2.13 -10.35
C PRO A 279 24.08 1.65 -9.32
N ALA A 280 24.18 0.34 -9.20
CA ALA A 280 25.26 -0.29 -8.44
C ALA A 280 26.61 0.00 -9.11
N ILE A 281 27.66 0.16 -8.30
CA ILE A 281 29.04 0.20 -8.79
C ILE A 281 29.56 -1.19 -9.18
N GLU A 282 28.86 -2.24 -8.76
CA GLU A 282 29.17 -3.64 -9.07
C GLU A 282 28.12 -4.17 -10.05
N ASP A 283 28.51 -5.14 -10.87
CA ASP A 283 27.57 -5.82 -11.77
C ASP A 283 26.64 -6.72 -10.93
N THR A 284 25.44 -6.24 -10.69
CA THR A 284 24.45 -6.93 -9.85
C THR A 284 23.03 -6.62 -10.28
N THR A 285 22.15 -7.60 -10.17
CA THR A 285 20.72 -7.44 -10.33
C THR A 285 20.02 -7.09 -9.00
N GLU A 286 20.77 -7.09 -7.88
CA GLU A 286 20.20 -6.75 -6.57
C GLU A 286 19.72 -5.30 -6.55
N THR A 287 18.53 -5.10 -5.98
CA THR A 287 17.93 -3.78 -5.82
C THR A 287 17.45 -3.59 -4.40
N VAL A 288 17.80 -2.47 -3.81
CA VAL A 288 17.25 -2.00 -2.53
C VAL A 288 16.19 -0.95 -2.84
N LEU A 289 14.96 -1.23 -2.45
CA LEU A 289 13.85 -0.29 -2.54
C LEU A 289 13.69 0.43 -1.21
N ILE A 290 13.70 1.75 -1.23
CA ILE A 290 13.38 2.60 -0.09
C ILE A 290 12.11 3.37 -0.44
N SER A 291 11.08 3.25 0.39
CA SER A 291 9.79 3.82 0.08
C SER A 291 9.13 4.47 1.31
N ALA A 292 8.21 5.38 1.01
CA ALA A 292 7.27 5.98 1.93
C ALA A 292 5.95 6.20 1.18
N HIS A 293 4.85 6.47 1.87
CA HIS A 293 3.65 6.91 1.18
C HIS A 293 3.44 8.42 1.36
N TYR A 294 2.95 9.08 0.33
CA TYR A 294 2.73 10.52 0.38
C TYR A 294 1.26 10.92 0.53
N ASP A 295 0.34 9.98 0.37
CA ASP A 295 -1.06 10.21 0.70
C ASP A 295 -1.25 10.30 2.22
N SER A 296 -2.39 10.81 2.63
CA SER A 296 -2.72 11.00 4.04
C SER A 296 -4.20 10.78 4.28
N ARG A 297 -4.54 10.47 5.53
CA ARG A 297 -5.91 10.32 5.99
C ARG A 297 -6.20 11.29 7.13
N GLY A 298 -7.36 11.93 7.07
CA GLY A 298 -7.83 12.84 8.11
C GLY A 298 -8.58 12.12 9.23
N SER A 299 -8.91 12.89 10.27
CA SER A 299 -9.82 12.45 11.31
C SER A 299 -11.25 12.36 10.79
N LEU A 300 -12.09 11.57 11.46
CA LEU A 300 -13.50 11.40 11.13
C LEU A 300 -14.21 12.75 10.91
N GLY A 301 -14.86 12.88 9.76
CA GLY A 301 -15.61 14.08 9.37
C GLY A 301 -14.75 15.31 9.02
N SER A 302 -13.42 15.22 9.06
CA SER A 302 -12.54 16.31 8.69
C SER A 302 -12.21 16.27 7.20
N VAL A 303 -12.36 17.41 6.53
CA VAL A 303 -11.86 17.61 5.16
C VAL A 303 -10.35 17.86 5.12
N ARG A 304 -9.73 18.09 6.29
CA ARG A 304 -8.29 18.31 6.42
C ARG A 304 -7.59 16.99 6.76
N ALA A 305 -6.56 16.67 6.01
CA ALA A 305 -5.70 15.52 6.25
C ALA A 305 -4.23 15.95 6.07
N PRO A 306 -3.66 16.71 7.04
CA PRO A 306 -2.31 17.20 6.92
C PRO A 306 -1.26 16.09 6.94
N GLY A 307 -1.50 14.96 7.65
CA GLY A 307 -0.66 13.76 7.65
C GLY A 307 0.83 14.07 7.84
N GLY A 308 1.19 14.89 8.82
CA GLY A 308 2.58 15.30 9.01
C GLY A 308 3.45 14.15 9.49
N ASN A 309 2.96 13.36 10.44
CA ASN A 309 3.65 12.18 10.96
C ASN A 309 3.41 10.96 10.05
N ASP A 310 2.17 10.69 9.67
CA ASP A 310 1.74 9.60 8.79
C ASP A 310 1.31 10.16 7.42
N ASP A 311 2.07 10.05 6.31
CA ASP A 311 3.51 9.73 6.34
C ASP A 311 4.32 10.83 5.63
N GLY A 312 3.95 12.10 5.90
CA GLY A 312 4.76 13.24 5.47
C GLY A 312 6.21 13.15 5.97
N SER A 313 6.41 12.58 7.17
CA SER A 313 7.73 12.37 7.77
C SER A 313 8.57 11.38 6.96
N GLY A 314 8.01 10.26 6.52
CA GLY A 314 8.71 9.29 5.69
C GLY A 314 9.05 9.85 4.32
N VAL A 315 8.12 10.56 3.68
CA VAL A 315 8.35 11.19 2.37
C VAL A 315 9.43 12.27 2.44
N THR A 316 9.42 13.10 3.47
CA THR A 316 10.50 14.08 3.66
C THR A 316 11.84 13.41 3.98
N GLY A 317 11.81 12.23 4.63
CA GLY A 317 12.96 11.36 4.80
C GLY A 317 13.53 10.88 3.48
N LEU A 318 12.69 10.43 2.53
CA LEU A 318 13.12 10.06 1.17
C LEU A 318 13.79 11.23 0.45
N LEU A 319 13.23 12.44 0.51
CA LEU A 319 13.82 13.63 -0.08
C LEU A 319 15.18 13.98 0.57
N ALA A 320 15.29 13.86 1.88
CA ALA A 320 16.54 14.08 2.61
C ALA A 320 17.62 13.09 2.18
N ILE A 321 17.26 11.81 2.01
CA ILE A 321 18.13 10.75 1.48
C ILE A 321 18.60 11.12 0.06
N ALA A 322 17.68 11.42 -0.86
CA ALA A 322 18.00 11.74 -2.26
C ALA A 322 18.97 12.93 -2.37
N ARG A 323 18.68 14.02 -1.64
CA ARG A 323 19.53 15.20 -1.61
C ARG A 323 20.91 14.93 -1.02
N THR A 324 20.98 14.10 0.00
CA THR A 324 22.25 13.74 0.65
C THR A 324 23.10 12.85 -0.25
N ILE A 325 22.48 11.87 -0.92
CA ILE A 325 23.15 11.04 -1.94
C ILE A 325 23.78 11.94 -3.01
N LYS A 326 23.01 12.86 -3.59
CA LYS A 326 23.53 13.82 -4.60
C LYS A 326 24.69 14.65 -4.05
N ARG A 327 24.49 15.29 -2.91
CA ARG A 327 25.49 16.24 -2.35
C ARG A 327 26.81 15.57 -2.02
N LEU A 328 26.77 14.35 -1.51
CA LEU A 328 27.96 13.61 -1.09
C LEU A 328 28.50 12.66 -2.14
N GLY A 329 27.83 12.53 -3.30
CA GLY A 329 28.24 11.61 -4.35
C GLY A 329 28.23 10.14 -3.91
N VAL A 330 27.29 9.77 -3.03
CA VAL A 330 27.23 8.41 -2.46
C VAL A 330 27.05 7.38 -3.58
N LYS A 331 27.84 6.33 -3.54
CA LYS A 331 27.76 5.17 -4.45
C LYS A 331 27.34 3.93 -3.68
N PHE A 332 26.64 3.02 -4.34
CA PHE A 332 26.08 1.81 -3.76
C PHE A 332 26.61 0.56 -4.44
N ARG A 333 26.72 -0.55 -3.70
CA ARG A 333 27.04 -1.86 -4.27
C ARG A 333 25.84 -2.53 -4.92
N SER A 334 24.63 -2.25 -4.43
CA SER A 334 23.37 -2.70 -5.04
C SER A 334 22.66 -1.53 -5.71
N ASN A 335 21.79 -1.80 -6.67
CA ASN A 335 20.90 -0.77 -7.20
C ASN A 335 20.00 -0.22 -6.09
N VAL A 336 19.77 1.07 -6.07
CA VAL A 336 18.86 1.70 -5.09
C VAL A 336 17.76 2.44 -5.83
N GLU A 337 16.53 2.22 -5.40
CA GLU A 337 15.35 2.87 -5.96
C GLU A 337 14.57 3.56 -4.84
N LEU A 338 14.11 4.78 -5.09
CA LEU A 338 13.27 5.52 -4.16
C LEU A 338 11.88 5.66 -4.77
N VAL A 339 10.84 5.36 -3.97
CA VAL A 339 9.44 5.46 -4.42
C VAL A 339 8.58 6.09 -3.34
N ALA A 340 7.82 7.12 -3.74
CA ALA A 340 6.74 7.62 -2.91
C ALA A 340 5.41 7.06 -3.44
N PHE A 341 4.76 6.23 -2.63
CA PHE A 341 3.51 5.56 -2.99
C PHE A 341 2.29 6.43 -2.67
N ALA A 342 1.22 6.22 -3.44
CA ALA A 342 -0.12 6.68 -3.11
C ALA A 342 -1.02 5.49 -2.80
N GLY A 343 -2.17 5.74 -2.18
CA GLY A 343 -3.15 4.70 -1.87
C GLY A 343 -2.69 3.74 -0.76
N GLU A 344 -1.81 4.17 0.12
CA GLU A 344 -1.45 3.40 1.31
C GLU A 344 -2.65 3.33 2.24
N GLU A 345 -3.24 4.47 2.55
CA GLU A 345 -4.38 4.66 3.44
C GLU A 345 -5.67 3.95 2.99
N GLN A 346 -5.72 3.56 1.72
CA GLN A 346 -6.81 2.79 1.13
C GLN A 346 -6.43 1.30 0.94
N GLY A 347 -5.36 0.85 1.60
CA GLY A 347 -4.97 -0.55 1.65
C GLY A 347 -3.74 -0.92 0.83
N LEU A 348 -2.70 -0.09 0.84
CA LEU A 348 -1.43 -0.35 0.14
C LEU A 348 -1.60 -0.50 -1.38
N VAL A 349 -2.63 0.15 -1.98
CA VAL A 349 -3.04 -0.12 -3.37
C VAL A 349 -1.90 0.19 -4.35
N GLY A 350 -1.24 1.36 -4.18
CA GLY A 350 -0.17 1.78 -5.08
C GLY A 350 1.07 0.89 -4.98
N SER A 351 1.49 0.52 -3.76
CA SER A 351 2.65 -0.36 -3.55
C SER A 351 2.39 -1.80 -4.01
N LYS A 352 1.18 -2.33 -3.79
CA LYS A 352 0.76 -3.64 -4.31
C LYS A 352 0.77 -3.66 -5.84
N HIS A 353 0.27 -2.60 -6.48
CA HIS A 353 0.32 -2.50 -7.94
C HIS A 353 1.76 -2.42 -8.44
N TYR A 354 2.60 -1.63 -7.78
CA TYR A 354 4.02 -1.53 -8.10
C TYR A 354 4.71 -2.90 -8.00
N ALA A 355 4.53 -3.62 -6.89
CA ALA A 355 5.10 -4.95 -6.69
C ALA A 355 4.67 -5.94 -7.79
N ARG A 356 3.41 -5.93 -8.23
CA ARG A 356 2.90 -6.80 -9.30
C ARG A 356 3.58 -6.58 -10.65
N THR A 357 4.00 -5.34 -10.96
CA THR A 357 4.71 -5.06 -12.21
C THR A 357 6.08 -5.75 -12.25
N PHE A 358 6.68 -6.04 -11.10
CA PHE A 358 7.92 -6.81 -11.01
C PHE A 358 7.69 -8.32 -11.12
N VAL A 359 6.57 -8.85 -10.60
CA VAL A 359 6.23 -10.29 -10.74
C VAL A 359 6.08 -10.67 -12.21
N GLY A 360 5.40 -9.83 -12.99
CA GLY A 360 5.23 -10.05 -14.43
C GLY A 360 6.52 -9.99 -15.27
N LEU A 361 7.60 -9.42 -14.73
CA LEU A 361 8.87 -9.24 -15.41
C LEU A 361 9.96 -10.26 -15.03
N HIS A 362 9.63 -11.34 -14.32
CA HIS A 362 10.58 -12.38 -13.87
C HIS A 362 11.75 -11.87 -12.98
N VAL A 363 11.60 -10.72 -12.32
CA VAL A 363 12.70 -10.03 -11.60
C VAL A 363 12.72 -10.35 -10.10
N PHE A 364 11.92 -11.31 -9.61
CA PHE A 364 11.83 -11.61 -8.16
C PHE A 364 13.04 -12.25 -7.52
N ARG A 365 14.12 -12.50 -8.23
CA ARG A 365 15.23 -13.21 -7.60
C ARG A 365 15.95 -12.44 -6.50
N ASN A 366 15.89 -11.10 -6.45
CA ASN A 366 16.72 -10.34 -5.51
C ASN A 366 16.15 -8.99 -5.03
N LEU A 367 14.83 -8.83 -4.88
CA LEU A 367 14.27 -7.58 -4.36
C LEU A 367 14.27 -7.58 -2.82
N LYS A 368 14.97 -6.63 -2.21
CA LYS A 368 14.96 -6.39 -0.76
C LYS A 368 14.05 -5.22 -0.45
N PHE A 369 12.97 -5.46 0.27
CA PHE A 369 12.07 -4.43 0.75
C PHE A 369 12.50 -3.94 2.14
N LEU A 370 12.78 -2.66 2.25
CA LEU A 370 12.87 -1.95 3.52
C LEU A 370 11.66 -1.01 3.60
N CYS A 371 10.50 -1.56 3.95
CA CYS A 371 9.36 -0.74 4.34
C CYS A 371 9.54 -0.32 5.80
N ARG A 372 9.64 0.96 6.05
CA ARG A 372 9.44 1.49 7.40
C ARG A 372 7.93 1.64 7.61
N GLY A 373 7.32 0.63 8.20
CA GLY A 373 6.06 0.83 8.90
C GLY A 373 6.31 1.74 10.10
N ASN A 374 5.32 2.54 10.46
CA ASN A 374 5.26 3.47 11.58
C ASN A 374 6.36 3.30 12.63
N ALA A 375 7.17 4.31 12.83
CA ALA A 375 8.08 4.38 13.98
C ALA A 375 7.21 4.37 15.25
N ARG A 376 6.98 3.18 15.80
CA ARG A 376 6.36 3.03 17.12
C ARG A 376 7.30 3.58 18.16
N GLY A 377 6.78 4.50 18.95
CA GLY A 377 7.15 4.79 20.32
C GLY A 377 8.63 5.05 20.56
N GLY A 378 9.02 6.32 20.63
CA GLY A 378 10.27 6.70 21.28
C GLY A 378 10.29 6.12 22.69
N GLN A 379 11.15 5.14 22.94
CA GLN A 379 11.60 4.90 24.31
C GLN A 379 12.16 6.22 24.85
N LYS A 380 11.52 6.72 25.87
CA LYS A 380 12.09 7.79 26.70
C LYS A 380 13.41 7.26 27.23
N LEU A 381 14.50 7.78 26.71
CA LEU A 381 15.79 7.61 27.37
C LEU A 381 15.65 8.22 28.77
N ASN A 382 15.87 7.40 29.76
CA ASN A 382 15.89 7.83 31.15
C ASN A 382 17.12 8.74 31.32
N PRO A 383 17.01 9.93 31.94
CA PRO A 383 18.13 10.87 32.06
C PRO A 383 19.27 10.38 32.97
N ASP A 384 19.14 9.26 33.65
CA ASP A 384 20.05 8.80 34.71
C ASP A 384 21.10 7.78 34.29
N ASP A 385 21.22 7.44 33.00
CA ASP A 385 22.26 6.49 32.51
C ASP A 385 23.50 7.20 31.93
N THR A 386 24.00 8.24 32.65
CA THR A 386 25.35 8.77 32.45
C THR A 386 26.16 8.56 33.71
N SER A 387 26.81 7.45 33.83
CA SER A 387 28.00 7.25 34.67
C SER A 387 28.96 6.30 33.97
#